data_9265e90b24ec076d2acda9b4c255d41c
#
_entry.id   9265e90b24ec076d2acda9b4c255d41c
#
_cell.length_a   1.000
_cell.length_b   1.000
_cell.length_c   1.000
_cell.angle_alpha   90.00
_cell.angle_beta   90.00
_cell.angle_gamma   90.00
#
_symmetry.space_group_name_H-M   'P 1'
#
loop_
_entity.id
_entity.type
_entity.pdbx_description
1 polymer ?
#
loop_
_entity_poly.entity_id
_entity_poly.type
_entity_poly.pdbx_seq_one_letter_code
_entity_poly.pdbx_strand_id
1 'polypeptide(L)'
;MADFITTLRKQVLLGDGAMGTMLAAQGLPPGESPELWMLSHPRAVQEVHRAYFEAGSQVIQTNTFGASALKLKEYGAAHLVEEINKRAAQLVREVVGDQAFVAGIIGPTGQFPVPLGTIPWVELVEVFGQQARALEAGGVDFIFLETFSDLGEIRAALFAAREYTRLPVACSLTYTKGRTLTGTSPQIAAIVLEAMGAACIGANCSTGAEELREVMKEYRRSTRLPLLVEPNAGMPVLVDGKTV
;
A
#
# COMPACT_ATOMS: atom_id res chain seq x y z
N MET A 1 10.66 15.16 -13.66
CA MET A 1 11.41 14.35 -12.64
C MET A 1 12.02 13.14 -13.31
N ALA A 2 13.16 12.58 -12.83
CA ALA A 2 13.60 11.24 -13.26
C ALA A 2 12.53 10.23 -12.85
N ASP A 3 12.42 9.08 -13.55
CA ASP A 3 11.45 8.05 -13.17
C ASP A 3 11.76 7.47 -11.78
N PHE A 4 10.73 6.91 -11.14
CA PHE A 4 10.79 6.38 -9.77
C PHE A 4 11.96 5.40 -9.57
N ILE A 5 12.10 4.41 -10.46
CA ILE A 5 13.13 3.37 -10.33
C ILE A 5 14.55 3.94 -10.48
N THR A 6 14.75 4.85 -11.42
CA THR A 6 16.05 5.52 -11.61
C THR A 6 16.42 6.35 -10.38
N THR A 7 15.45 7.01 -9.76
CA THR A 7 15.67 7.80 -8.54
C THR A 7 15.96 6.89 -7.34
N LEU A 8 15.17 5.85 -7.16
CA LEU A 8 15.31 4.90 -6.05
C LEU A 8 16.67 4.16 -6.04
N ARG A 9 17.29 3.98 -7.22
CA ARG A 9 18.63 3.38 -7.33
C ARG A 9 19.76 4.33 -6.93
N LYS A 10 19.51 5.63 -6.87
CA LYS A 10 20.51 6.67 -6.62
C LYS A 10 20.46 7.23 -5.21
N GLN A 11 19.29 7.24 -4.60
CA GLN A 11 19.09 7.84 -3.28
C GLN A 11 17.97 7.14 -2.50
N VAL A 12 18.00 7.32 -1.19
CA VAL A 12 16.87 6.94 -0.31
C VAL A 12 15.76 7.97 -0.51
N LEU A 13 14.53 7.48 -0.66
CA LEU A 13 13.33 8.32 -0.71
C LEU A 13 12.60 8.22 0.62
N LEU A 14 12.12 9.37 1.12
CA LEU A 14 11.30 9.44 2.31
C LEU A 14 9.82 9.33 1.90
N GLY A 15 9.14 8.30 2.42
CA GLY A 15 7.69 8.15 2.30
C GLY A 15 6.94 9.08 3.26
N ASP A 16 5.64 9.18 3.05
CA ASP A 16 4.71 9.79 3.99
C ASP A 16 4.39 8.82 5.16
N GLY A 17 3.36 9.12 5.92
CA GLY A 17 2.97 8.35 7.10
C GLY A 17 1.49 8.00 7.13
N ALA A 18 1.01 7.62 8.31
CA ALA A 18 -0.33 7.08 8.50
C ALA A 18 -1.44 8.03 8.04
N MET A 19 -2.30 7.56 7.12
CA MET A 19 -3.48 8.29 6.64
C MET A 19 -4.64 8.21 7.66
N GLY A 20 -4.97 7.02 8.14
CA GLY A 20 -6.19 6.80 8.94
C GLY A 20 -6.24 7.63 10.23
N THR A 21 -5.14 7.70 10.98
CA THR A 21 -5.09 8.50 12.22
C THR A 21 -5.17 10.01 11.94
N MET A 22 -4.59 10.46 10.85
CA MET A 22 -4.68 11.87 10.44
C MET A 22 -6.10 12.23 10.02
N LEU A 23 -6.79 11.37 9.27
CA LEU A 23 -8.19 11.58 8.90
C LEU A 23 -9.13 11.52 10.10
N ALA A 24 -8.88 10.64 11.07
CA ALA A 24 -9.62 10.62 12.34
C ALA A 24 -9.48 11.95 13.09
N ALA A 25 -8.31 12.55 13.10
CA ALA A 25 -8.09 13.89 13.65
C ALA A 25 -8.80 15.00 12.86
N GLN A 26 -9.09 14.77 11.59
CA GLN A 26 -9.85 15.67 10.70
C GLN A 26 -11.38 15.42 10.77
N GLY A 27 -11.84 14.46 11.58
CA GLY A 27 -13.26 14.20 11.81
C GLY A 27 -13.83 12.99 11.08
N LEU A 28 -12.99 12.10 10.51
CA LEU A 28 -13.46 10.80 10.01
C LEU A 28 -14.08 10.01 11.17
N PRO A 29 -15.37 9.64 11.09
CA PRO A 29 -16.03 8.88 12.15
C PRO A 29 -15.46 7.46 12.27
N PRO A 30 -15.43 6.90 13.49
CA PRO A 30 -15.04 5.50 13.69
C PRO A 30 -15.93 4.54 12.90
N GLY A 31 -15.30 3.61 12.17
CA GLY A 31 -15.98 2.58 11.38
C GLY A 31 -16.41 3.00 9.98
N GLU A 32 -16.24 4.26 9.60
CA GLU A 32 -16.44 4.70 8.22
C GLU A 32 -15.19 4.39 7.36
N SER A 33 -15.42 4.11 6.06
CA SER A 33 -14.34 3.91 5.10
C SER A 33 -13.66 5.24 4.77
N PRO A 34 -12.34 5.36 4.98
CA PRO A 34 -11.58 6.55 4.57
C PRO A 34 -11.71 6.85 3.07
N GLU A 35 -11.81 5.82 2.25
CA GLU A 35 -11.90 5.92 0.80
C GLU A 35 -13.24 6.51 0.37
N LEU A 36 -14.34 6.11 1.00
CA LEU A 36 -15.66 6.66 0.74
C LEU A 36 -15.81 8.07 1.31
N TRP A 37 -15.30 8.28 2.53
CA TRP A 37 -15.32 9.58 3.19
C TRP A 37 -14.59 10.66 2.38
N MET A 38 -13.51 10.28 1.67
CA MET A 38 -12.77 11.14 0.76
C MET A 38 -13.65 11.79 -0.31
N LEU A 39 -14.66 11.09 -0.83
CA LEU A 39 -15.52 11.62 -1.90
C LEU A 39 -16.31 12.85 -1.42
N SER A 40 -16.74 12.88 -0.16
CA SER A 40 -17.46 14.01 0.44
C SER A 40 -16.52 15.03 1.13
N HIS A 41 -15.29 14.62 1.51
CA HIS A 41 -14.32 15.44 2.24
C HIS A 41 -12.95 15.49 1.54
N PRO A 42 -12.87 15.80 0.22
CA PRO A 42 -11.61 15.74 -0.51
C PRO A 42 -10.56 16.73 0.03
N ARG A 43 -10.98 17.86 0.58
CA ARG A 43 -10.08 18.86 1.16
C ARG A 43 -9.35 18.34 2.40
N ALA A 44 -10.03 17.60 3.27
CA ALA A 44 -9.39 17.02 4.45
C ALA A 44 -8.29 16.02 4.05
N VAL A 45 -8.53 15.20 3.03
CA VAL A 45 -7.51 14.28 2.49
C VAL A 45 -6.34 15.06 1.88
N GLN A 46 -6.61 16.12 1.12
CA GLN A 46 -5.55 16.98 0.56
C GLN A 46 -4.72 17.69 1.65
N GLU A 47 -5.33 18.08 2.76
CA GLU A 47 -4.61 18.68 3.90
C GLU A 47 -3.63 17.69 4.52
N VAL A 48 -4.00 16.40 4.65
CA VAL A 48 -3.10 15.35 5.11
C VAL A 48 -1.94 15.17 4.14
N HIS A 49 -2.20 15.03 2.84
CA HIS A 49 -1.14 14.92 1.83
C HIS A 49 -0.20 16.12 1.84
N ARG A 50 -0.76 17.32 1.96
CA ARG A 50 0.03 18.58 2.04
C ARG A 50 0.91 18.60 3.27
N ALA A 51 0.39 18.23 4.43
CA ALA A 51 1.17 18.20 5.68
C ALA A 51 2.39 17.29 5.57
N TYR A 52 2.24 16.09 4.99
CA TYR A 52 3.36 15.18 4.76
C TYR A 52 4.33 15.70 3.70
N PHE A 53 3.83 16.26 2.61
CA PHE A 53 4.67 16.84 1.56
C PHE A 53 5.50 18.02 2.09
N GLU A 54 4.89 18.94 2.84
CA GLU A 54 5.57 20.09 3.46
C GLU A 54 6.56 19.66 4.56
N ALA A 55 6.32 18.51 5.21
CA ALA A 55 7.27 17.90 6.15
C ALA A 55 8.48 17.27 5.45
N GLY A 56 8.50 17.18 4.11
CA GLY A 56 9.63 16.73 3.32
C GLY A 56 9.49 15.33 2.72
N SER A 57 8.30 14.73 2.74
CA SER A 57 8.04 13.44 2.07
C SER A 57 8.20 13.59 0.57
N GLN A 58 8.89 12.63 -0.03
CA GLN A 58 9.21 12.57 -1.46
C GLN A 58 8.36 11.53 -2.21
N VAL A 59 7.66 10.70 -1.45
CA VAL A 59 6.66 9.74 -1.92
C VAL A 59 5.40 9.96 -1.10
N ILE A 60 4.28 10.24 -1.77
CA ILE A 60 2.98 10.43 -1.14
C ILE A 60 2.03 9.33 -1.61
N GLN A 61 1.40 8.67 -0.65
CA GLN A 61 0.53 7.52 -0.86
C GLN A 61 -0.92 7.97 -1.09
N THR A 62 -1.63 7.27 -1.98
CA THR A 62 -3.06 7.51 -2.20
C THR A 62 -3.90 6.94 -1.04
N ASN A 63 -5.04 7.57 -0.75
CA ASN A 63 -6.01 7.05 0.22
C ASN A 63 -6.89 5.97 -0.42
N THR A 64 -6.29 4.80 -0.74
CA THR A 64 -6.94 3.72 -1.51
C THR A 64 -6.67 2.31 -0.98
N PHE A 65 -6.18 2.19 0.25
CA PHE A 65 -5.83 0.91 0.87
C PHE A 65 -6.99 -0.10 0.82
N GLY A 66 -8.20 0.32 1.17
CA GLY A 66 -9.42 -0.49 1.13
C GLY A 66 -10.28 -0.29 -0.12
N ALA A 67 -9.74 0.26 -1.22
CA ALA A 67 -10.52 0.63 -2.40
C ALA A 67 -10.69 -0.48 -3.45
N SER A 68 -10.50 -1.75 -3.10
CA SER A 68 -10.82 -2.88 -3.97
C SER A 68 -12.33 -3.17 -3.99
N ALA A 69 -12.83 -3.81 -5.06
CA ALA A 69 -14.25 -4.17 -5.17
C ALA A 69 -14.74 -5.03 -4.00
N LEU A 70 -13.90 -5.95 -3.51
CA LEU A 70 -14.24 -6.82 -2.38
C LEU A 70 -14.36 -6.04 -1.08
N LYS A 71 -13.46 -5.08 -0.82
CA LYS A 71 -13.53 -4.23 0.37
C LYS A 71 -14.69 -3.23 0.30
N LEU A 72 -14.86 -2.56 -0.81
CA LEU A 72 -15.96 -1.61 -1.00
C LEU A 72 -17.34 -2.27 -0.98
N LYS A 73 -17.43 -3.57 -1.30
CA LYS A 73 -18.67 -4.34 -1.19
C LYS A 73 -19.20 -4.40 0.26
N GLU A 74 -18.32 -4.37 1.25
CA GLU A 74 -18.71 -4.33 2.68
C GLU A 74 -19.54 -3.07 3.01
N TYR A 75 -19.39 -2.02 2.22
CA TYR A 75 -20.10 -0.75 2.33
C TYR A 75 -21.17 -0.54 1.23
N GLY A 76 -21.46 -1.57 0.41
CA GLY A 76 -22.39 -1.45 -0.73
C GLY A 76 -21.85 -0.61 -1.91
N ALA A 77 -20.57 -0.30 -1.92
CA ALA A 77 -19.92 0.67 -2.83
C ALA A 77 -18.99 0.03 -3.87
N ALA A 78 -19.10 -1.28 -4.13
CA ALA A 78 -18.23 -1.98 -5.09
C ALA A 78 -18.25 -1.35 -6.50
N HIS A 79 -19.33 -0.66 -6.89
CA HIS A 79 -19.45 0.02 -8.18
C HIS A 79 -18.61 1.30 -8.29
N LEU A 80 -18.07 1.81 -7.18
CA LEU A 80 -17.28 3.05 -7.12
C LEU A 80 -15.76 2.82 -7.21
N VAL A 81 -15.28 1.59 -7.41
CA VAL A 81 -13.84 1.26 -7.45
C VAL A 81 -13.07 2.21 -8.36
N GLU A 82 -13.52 2.38 -9.59
CA GLU A 82 -12.83 3.20 -10.58
C GLU A 82 -12.80 4.67 -10.17
N GLU A 83 -13.94 5.21 -9.75
CA GLU A 83 -14.06 6.61 -9.32
C GLU A 83 -13.16 6.91 -8.12
N ILE A 84 -13.22 6.08 -7.08
CA ILE A 84 -12.45 6.27 -5.83
C ILE A 84 -10.96 6.25 -6.12
N ASN A 85 -10.45 5.22 -6.79
CA ASN A 85 -9.01 5.06 -7.03
C ASN A 85 -8.46 6.17 -7.93
N LYS A 86 -9.18 6.52 -8.99
CA LYS A 86 -8.80 7.61 -9.87
C LYS A 86 -8.82 8.95 -9.15
N ARG A 87 -9.87 9.24 -8.38
CA ARG A 87 -9.98 10.50 -7.63
C ARG A 87 -8.91 10.62 -6.55
N ALA A 88 -8.62 9.55 -5.81
CA ALA A 88 -7.56 9.56 -4.81
C ALA A 88 -6.19 9.92 -5.40
N ALA A 89 -5.83 9.30 -6.53
CA ALA A 89 -4.58 9.62 -7.23
C ALA A 89 -4.52 11.09 -7.67
N GLN A 90 -5.62 11.61 -8.21
CA GLN A 90 -5.72 13.01 -8.62
C GLN A 90 -5.56 13.98 -7.43
N LEU A 91 -6.15 13.66 -6.26
CA LEU A 91 -6.04 14.50 -5.05
C LEU A 91 -4.58 14.64 -4.59
N VAL A 92 -3.80 13.55 -4.63
CA VAL A 92 -2.36 13.64 -4.35
C VAL A 92 -1.67 14.51 -5.39
N ARG A 93 -1.90 14.25 -6.68
CA ARG A 93 -1.26 15.00 -7.77
C ARG A 93 -1.58 16.50 -7.75
N GLU A 94 -2.81 16.87 -7.39
CA GLU A 94 -3.23 18.27 -7.18
C GLU A 94 -2.41 18.97 -6.07
N VAL A 95 -1.93 18.22 -5.09
CA VAL A 95 -1.12 18.75 -3.98
C VAL A 95 0.35 18.84 -4.36
N VAL A 96 0.93 17.76 -4.91
CA VAL A 96 2.39 17.66 -5.07
C VAL A 96 2.88 18.04 -6.48
N GLY A 97 2.00 18.12 -7.46
CA GLY A 97 2.41 18.34 -8.87
C GLY A 97 3.45 17.28 -9.28
N ASP A 98 4.56 17.73 -9.84
CA ASP A 98 5.70 16.89 -10.23
C ASP A 98 6.86 16.92 -9.22
N GLN A 99 6.61 17.38 -7.98
CA GLN A 99 7.67 17.57 -6.98
C GLN A 99 7.86 16.34 -6.06
N ALA A 100 6.90 15.44 -6.01
CA ALA A 100 6.99 14.15 -5.30
C ALA A 100 6.40 13.02 -6.15
N PHE A 101 6.80 11.79 -5.86
CA PHE A 101 6.20 10.59 -6.45
C PHE A 101 4.87 10.29 -5.80
N VAL A 102 3.92 9.83 -6.60
CA VAL A 102 2.60 9.38 -6.15
C VAL A 102 2.55 7.85 -6.17
N ALA A 103 2.40 7.25 -5.00
CA ALA A 103 2.23 5.81 -4.83
C ALA A 103 0.75 5.43 -4.85
N GLY A 104 0.34 4.61 -5.81
CA GLY A 104 -1.00 4.04 -5.84
C GLY A 104 -1.10 2.84 -4.90
N ILE A 105 -1.76 3.02 -3.76
CA ILE A 105 -1.86 1.99 -2.71
C ILE A 105 -2.91 0.96 -3.04
N ILE A 106 -2.53 -0.31 -2.92
CA ILE A 106 -3.43 -1.47 -2.97
C ILE A 106 -3.19 -2.32 -1.73
N GLY A 107 -4.16 -2.40 -0.85
CA GLY A 107 -4.14 -3.26 0.32
C GLY A 107 -4.72 -4.65 0.04
N PRO A 108 -4.60 -5.59 1.00
CA PRO A 108 -5.18 -6.92 0.90
C PRO A 108 -6.72 -6.88 0.91
N THR A 109 -7.33 -7.87 0.27
CA THR A 109 -8.80 -8.00 0.24
C THR A 109 -9.39 -8.47 1.58
N GLY A 110 -8.54 -9.01 2.46
CA GLY A 110 -8.97 -9.68 3.68
C GLY A 110 -9.42 -11.12 3.45
N GLN A 111 -9.25 -11.65 2.25
CA GLN A 111 -9.57 -13.04 1.90
C GLN A 111 -8.31 -13.78 1.44
N PHE A 112 -8.27 -15.09 1.70
CA PHE A 112 -7.17 -15.93 1.25
C PHE A 112 -7.55 -16.67 -0.04
N PRO A 113 -6.59 -16.82 -0.99
CA PRO A 113 -6.79 -17.64 -2.17
C PRO A 113 -6.95 -19.13 -1.81
N VAL A 114 -7.61 -19.86 -2.69
CA VAL A 114 -7.65 -21.32 -2.63
C VAL A 114 -6.21 -21.88 -2.67
N PRO A 115 -5.85 -22.91 -1.87
CA PRO A 115 -6.70 -23.73 -1.00
C PRO A 115 -6.81 -23.23 0.45
N LEU A 116 -6.09 -22.19 0.84
CA LEU A 116 -6.09 -21.67 2.21
C LEU A 116 -7.43 -20.99 2.55
N GLY A 117 -7.99 -20.26 1.61
CA GLY A 117 -9.32 -19.66 1.67
C GLY A 117 -10.23 -20.19 0.57
N THR A 118 -11.18 -19.37 0.15
CA THR A 118 -12.23 -19.76 -0.80
C THR A 118 -12.20 -18.99 -2.11
N ILE A 119 -11.43 -17.89 -2.21
CA ILE A 119 -11.44 -17.06 -3.40
C ILE A 119 -10.53 -17.65 -4.50
N PRO A 120 -11.05 -17.82 -5.74
CA PRO A 120 -10.23 -18.26 -6.86
C PRO A 120 -9.15 -17.23 -7.23
N TRP A 121 -7.98 -17.71 -7.64
CA TRP A 121 -6.88 -16.88 -8.12
C TRP A 121 -7.31 -15.87 -9.20
N VAL A 122 -8.09 -16.32 -10.18
CA VAL A 122 -8.55 -15.48 -11.29
C VAL A 122 -9.41 -14.32 -10.79
N GLU A 123 -10.27 -14.55 -9.80
CA GLU A 123 -11.09 -13.50 -9.20
C GLU A 123 -10.24 -12.44 -8.48
N LEU A 124 -9.21 -12.87 -7.73
CA LEU A 124 -8.25 -11.93 -7.13
C LEU A 124 -7.52 -11.09 -8.17
N VAL A 125 -7.08 -11.71 -9.27
CA VAL A 125 -6.41 -11.00 -10.38
C VAL A 125 -7.33 -9.94 -10.99
N GLU A 126 -8.60 -10.25 -11.20
CA GLU A 126 -9.57 -9.27 -11.72
C GLU A 126 -9.81 -8.12 -10.76
N VAL A 127 -10.00 -8.41 -9.47
CA VAL A 127 -10.22 -7.41 -8.40
C VAL A 127 -9.04 -6.45 -8.31
N PHE A 128 -7.82 -6.96 -8.23
CA PHE A 128 -6.62 -6.12 -8.14
C PHE A 128 -6.33 -5.40 -9.46
N GLY A 129 -6.61 -6.04 -10.60
CA GLY A 129 -6.45 -5.44 -11.91
C GLY A 129 -7.37 -4.25 -12.14
N GLN A 130 -8.62 -4.31 -11.67
CA GLN A 130 -9.55 -3.17 -11.72
C GLN A 130 -9.00 -1.98 -10.93
N GLN A 131 -8.53 -2.21 -9.71
CA GLN A 131 -7.97 -1.16 -8.87
C GLN A 131 -6.70 -0.56 -9.47
N ALA A 132 -5.77 -1.40 -9.93
CA ALA A 132 -4.50 -0.97 -10.52
C ALA A 132 -4.71 -0.09 -11.79
N ARG A 133 -5.62 -0.49 -12.70
CA ARG A 133 -5.96 0.33 -13.87
C ARG A 133 -6.53 1.70 -13.49
N ALA A 134 -7.39 1.76 -12.48
CA ALA A 134 -7.98 3.01 -12.03
C ALA A 134 -6.94 3.96 -11.42
N LEU A 135 -5.98 3.42 -10.66
CA LEU A 135 -4.85 4.17 -10.12
C LEU A 135 -3.95 4.72 -11.23
N GLU A 136 -3.57 3.89 -12.22
CA GLU A 136 -2.78 4.34 -13.38
C GLU A 136 -3.51 5.45 -14.14
N ALA A 137 -4.81 5.30 -14.40
CA ALA A 137 -5.64 6.32 -15.04
C ALA A 137 -5.75 7.60 -14.21
N GLY A 138 -5.56 7.53 -12.91
CA GLY A 138 -5.49 8.67 -11.99
C GLY A 138 -4.13 9.37 -11.96
N GLY A 139 -3.08 8.79 -12.57
CA GLY A 139 -1.76 9.41 -12.73
C GLY A 139 -0.77 9.15 -11.59
N VAL A 140 -0.81 7.95 -10.99
CA VAL A 140 0.22 7.52 -10.03
C VAL A 140 1.52 7.17 -10.76
N ASP A 141 2.66 7.26 -10.06
CA ASP A 141 3.99 6.96 -10.63
C ASP A 141 4.36 5.48 -10.51
N PHE A 142 3.81 4.79 -9.51
CA PHE A 142 3.98 3.35 -9.30
C PHE A 142 2.83 2.78 -8.46
N ILE A 143 2.66 1.46 -8.52
CA ILE A 143 1.72 0.73 -7.66
C ILE A 143 2.47 0.25 -6.42
N PHE A 144 1.87 0.42 -5.25
CA PHE A 144 2.40 -0.11 -4.01
C PHE A 144 1.41 -1.08 -3.37
N LEU A 145 1.77 -2.37 -3.40
CA LEU A 145 1.05 -3.46 -2.75
C LEU A 145 1.46 -3.49 -1.28
N GLU A 146 0.60 -3.00 -0.39
CA GLU A 146 0.94 -2.69 0.99
C GLU A 146 0.24 -3.61 1.99
N THR A 147 0.96 -3.99 3.05
CA THR A 147 0.41 -4.69 4.23
C THR A 147 -0.16 -6.09 3.93
N PHE A 148 0.37 -6.79 2.92
CA PHE A 148 -0.06 -8.16 2.66
C PHE A 148 0.48 -9.13 3.72
N SER A 149 -0.36 -10.07 4.14
CA SER A 149 -0.02 -11.10 5.12
C SER A 149 0.12 -12.51 4.52
N ASP A 150 -0.19 -12.66 3.24
CA ASP A 150 -0.18 -13.93 2.50
C ASP A 150 0.58 -13.80 1.17
N LEU A 151 1.48 -14.77 0.92
CA LEU A 151 2.26 -14.77 -0.32
C LEU A 151 1.39 -15.11 -1.54
N GLY A 152 0.35 -15.91 -1.39
CA GLY A 152 -0.57 -16.24 -2.47
C GLY A 152 -1.35 -15.02 -2.94
N GLU A 153 -1.87 -14.24 -2.01
CA GLU A 153 -2.64 -13.04 -2.30
C GLU A 153 -1.77 -11.95 -2.97
N ILE A 154 -0.60 -11.62 -2.39
CA ILE A 154 0.28 -10.59 -2.98
C ILE A 154 0.80 -10.99 -4.37
N ARG A 155 0.98 -12.30 -4.64
CA ARG A 155 1.32 -12.78 -5.98
C ARG A 155 0.22 -12.49 -6.98
N ALA A 156 -1.06 -12.67 -6.62
CA ALA A 156 -2.19 -12.33 -7.47
C ALA A 156 -2.23 -10.82 -7.75
N ALA A 157 -2.02 -10.00 -6.72
CA ALA A 157 -1.96 -8.55 -6.84
C ALA A 157 -0.79 -8.08 -7.72
N LEU A 158 0.42 -8.64 -7.53
CA LEU A 158 1.59 -8.32 -8.35
C LEU A 158 1.39 -8.72 -9.82
N PHE A 159 0.86 -9.93 -10.04
CA PHE A 159 0.53 -10.38 -11.39
C PHE A 159 -0.47 -9.44 -12.06
N ALA A 160 -1.54 -9.10 -11.36
CA ALA A 160 -2.58 -8.19 -11.87
C ALA A 160 -2.02 -6.80 -12.17
N ALA A 161 -1.27 -6.19 -11.25
CA ALA A 161 -0.71 -4.86 -11.46
C ALA A 161 0.21 -4.83 -12.68
N ARG A 162 1.02 -5.86 -12.90
CA ARG A 162 1.93 -5.95 -14.06
C ARG A 162 1.22 -6.29 -15.38
N GLU A 163 0.15 -7.06 -15.33
CA GLU A 163 -0.62 -7.40 -16.52
C GLU A 163 -1.47 -6.22 -17.01
N TYR A 164 -2.04 -5.47 -16.08
CA TYR A 164 -3.01 -4.43 -16.39
C TYR A 164 -2.46 -3.00 -16.40
N THR A 165 -1.21 -2.78 -15.99
CA THR A 165 -0.55 -1.48 -16.01
C THR A 165 0.88 -1.57 -16.56
N ARG A 166 1.46 -0.41 -16.88
CA ARG A 166 2.88 -0.30 -17.27
C ARG A 166 3.75 0.24 -16.13
N LEU A 167 3.18 0.40 -14.96
CA LEU A 167 3.83 1.03 -13.82
C LEU A 167 4.77 0.05 -13.10
N PRO A 168 5.86 0.54 -12.49
CA PRO A 168 6.63 -0.24 -11.54
C PRO A 168 5.74 -0.66 -10.35
N VAL A 169 6.02 -1.84 -9.78
CA VAL A 169 5.27 -2.36 -8.63
C VAL A 169 6.21 -2.59 -7.46
N ALA A 170 5.95 -1.90 -6.35
CA ALA A 170 6.54 -2.16 -5.05
C ALA A 170 5.66 -3.12 -4.26
N CYS A 171 6.27 -4.04 -3.51
CA CYS A 171 5.56 -5.07 -2.73
C CYS A 171 6.01 -5.04 -1.28
N SER A 172 5.08 -4.98 -0.33
CA SER A 172 5.35 -5.02 1.10
C SER A 172 4.48 -6.04 1.82
N LEU A 173 5.12 -6.83 2.69
CA LEU A 173 4.45 -7.80 3.52
C LEU A 173 4.59 -7.44 5.01
N THR A 174 3.66 -7.94 5.81
CA THR A 174 3.71 -7.82 7.26
C THR A 174 4.31 -9.05 7.90
N TYR A 175 5.13 -8.85 8.92
CA TYR A 175 5.83 -9.92 9.62
C TYR A 175 5.61 -9.84 11.12
N THR A 176 5.35 -11.00 11.72
CA THR A 176 5.37 -11.17 13.18
C THR A 176 6.34 -12.29 13.49
N LYS A 177 7.35 -12.02 14.33
CA LYS A 177 8.44 -12.98 14.64
C LYS A 177 9.11 -13.55 13.37
N GLY A 178 9.36 -12.70 12.38
CA GLY A 178 10.06 -13.05 11.13
C GLY A 178 9.25 -13.92 10.15
N ARG A 179 7.93 -14.02 10.31
CA ARG A 179 7.03 -14.76 9.41
C ARG A 179 5.79 -13.95 9.10
N THR A 180 5.27 -14.08 7.87
CA THR A 180 3.92 -13.60 7.56
C THR A 180 2.88 -14.44 8.31
N LEU A 181 1.63 -13.98 8.31
CA LEU A 181 0.52 -14.73 8.93
C LEU A 181 0.43 -16.18 8.43
N THR A 182 0.72 -16.41 7.15
CA THR A 182 0.70 -17.73 6.50
C THR A 182 2.04 -18.46 6.52
N GLY A 183 3.03 -17.95 7.27
CA GLY A 183 4.29 -18.64 7.56
C GLY A 183 5.44 -18.35 6.57
N THR A 184 5.26 -17.46 5.59
CA THR A 184 6.30 -17.11 4.62
C THR A 184 7.45 -16.33 5.29
N SER A 185 8.69 -16.75 5.03
CA SER A 185 9.88 -15.99 5.46
C SER A 185 10.22 -14.85 4.50
N PRO A 186 10.97 -13.82 4.94
CA PRO A 186 11.46 -12.76 4.06
C PRO A 186 12.28 -13.30 2.89
N GLN A 187 13.08 -14.33 3.11
CA GLN A 187 13.86 -14.98 2.06
C GLN A 187 12.97 -15.57 0.94
N ILE A 188 11.92 -16.30 1.31
CA ILE A 188 10.99 -16.89 0.34
C ILE A 188 10.23 -15.78 -0.41
N ALA A 189 9.76 -14.77 0.32
CA ALA A 189 9.08 -13.62 -0.29
C ALA A 189 9.98 -12.90 -1.29
N ALA A 190 11.25 -12.64 -0.93
CA ALA A 190 12.22 -12.02 -1.84
C ALA A 190 12.38 -12.78 -3.15
N ILE A 191 12.66 -14.09 -3.07
CA ILE A 191 12.88 -14.94 -4.24
C ILE A 191 11.65 -14.93 -5.16
N VAL A 192 10.47 -15.09 -4.58
CA VAL A 192 9.23 -15.20 -5.37
C VAL A 192 8.86 -13.85 -5.99
N LEU A 193 8.85 -12.76 -5.23
CA LEU A 193 8.42 -11.45 -5.72
C LEU A 193 9.42 -10.87 -6.73
N GLU A 194 10.73 -11.07 -6.52
CA GLU A 194 11.75 -10.67 -7.49
C GLU A 194 11.59 -11.45 -8.80
N ALA A 195 11.41 -12.77 -8.74
CA ALA A 195 11.17 -13.60 -9.93
C ALA A 195 9.89 -13.21 -10.69
N MET A 196 8.87 -12.72 -9.98
CA MET A 196 7.65 -12.21 -10.57
C MET A 196 7.76 -10.75 -11.06
N GLY A 197 8.93 -10.11 -10.89
CA GLY A 197 9.22 -8.78 -11.44
C GLY A 197 8.76 -7.61 -10.58
N ALA A 198 8.71 -7.78 -9.26
CA ALA A 198 8.62 -6.63 -8.36
C ALA A 198 9.80 -5.68 -8.58
N ALA A 199 9.56 -4.38 -8.55
CA ALA A 199 10.58 -3.35 -8.72
C ALA A 199 11.26 -2.95 -7.39
N CYS A 200 10.55 -3.14 -6.28
CA CYS A 200 10.99 -2.90 -4.92
C CYS A 200 10.24 -3.87 -4.00
N ILE A 201 10.90 -4.35 -2.94
CA ILE A 201 10.26 -5.23 -1.95
C ILE A 201 10.54 -4.76 -0.54
N GLY A 202 9.67 -5.09 0.40
CA GLY A 202 9.86 -4.63 1.77
C GLY A 202 8.90 -5.21 2.80
N ALA A 203 8.86 -4.50 3.92
CA ALA A 203 8.02 -4.84 5.05
C ALA A 203 7.46 -3.57 5.71
N ASN A 204 6.23 -3.65 6.17
CA ASN A 204 5.57 -2.54 6.86
C ASN A 204 4.65 -3.04 7.97
N CYS A 205 4.24 -2.12 8.85
CA CYS A 205 3.29 -2.39 9.94
C CYS A 205 3.66 -3.57 10.87
N SER A 206 2.71 -4.08 11.62
CA SER A 206 2.77 -5.20 12.57
C SER A 206 3.72 -5.02 13.74
N THR A 207 4.93 -4.47 13.53
CA THR A 207 5.97 -4.37 14.55
C THR A 207 6.71 -3.03 14.48
N GLY A 208 7.50 -2.73 15.50
CA GLY A 208 8.36 -1.56 15.54
C GLY A 208 9.63 -1.71 14.70
N ALA A 209 10.42 -0.64 14.64
CA ALA A 209 11.61 -0.53 13.81
C ALA A 209 12.67 -1.62 14.06
N GLU A 210 12.84 -2.05 15.32
CA GLU A 210 13.85 -3.06 15.70
C GLU A 210 13.56 -4.43 15.07
N GLU A 211 12.31 -4.91 15.12
CA GLU A 211 11.95 -6.19 14.53
C GLU A 211 12.01 -6.13 13.00
N LEU A 212 11.52 -5.05 12.40
CA LEU A 212 11.60 -4.87 10.94
C LEU A 212 13.05 -4.77 10.46
N ARG A 213 13.97 -4.24 11.26
CA ARG A 213 15.39 -4.22 10.91
C ARG A 213 15.95 -5.63 10.66
N GLU A 214 15.56 -6.62 11.45
CA GLU A 214 16.00 -8.00 11.24
C GLU A 214 15.36 -8.60 9.95
N VAL A 215 14.08 -8.33 9.70
CA VAL A 215 13.42 -8.69 8.45
C VAL A 215 14.16 -8.09 7.24
N MET A 216 14.53 -6.80 7.31
CA MET A 216 15.26 -6.13 6.24
C MET A 216 16.65 -6.69 6.00
N LYS A 217 17.35 -7.18 7.05
CA LYS A 217 18.62 -7.89 6.89
C LYS A 217 18.45 -9.20 6.12
N GLU A 218 17.38 -9.96 6.40
CA GLU A 218 17.08 -11.18 5.65
C GLU A 218 16.74 -10.88 4.19
N TYR A 219 15.94 -9.85 3.92
CA TYR A 219 15.68 -9.39 2.57
C TYR A 219 16.98 -9.04 1.85
N ARG A 220 17.86 -8.24 2.46
CA ARG A 220 19.13 -7.81 1.83
C ARG A 220 20.07 -8.98 1.50
N ARG A 221 20.02 -10.08 2.25
CA ARG A 221 20.79 -11.31 1.93
C ARG A 221 20.21 -12.06 0.73
N SER A 222 18.93 -11.88 0.44
CA SER A 222 18.18 -12.69 -0.53
C SER A 222 17.90 -11.98 -1.85
N THR A 223 18.06 -10.66 -1.95
CA THR A 223 17.77 -9.88 -3.16
C THR A 223 18.71 -8.69 -3.34
N ARG A 224 18.80 -8.21 -4.59
CA ARG A 224 19.47 -6.95 -4.96
C ARG A 224 18.47 -5.82 -5.25
N LEU A 225 17.19 -6.09 -5.22
CA LEU A 225 16.17 -5.05 -5.39
C LEU A 225 16.31 -3.93 -4.36
N PRO A 226 15.87 -2.72 -4.67
CA PRO A 226 15.62 -1.68 -3.67
C PRO A 226 14.71 -2.23 -2.56
N LEU A 227 14.96 -1.79 -1.32
CA LEU A 227 14.17 -2.22 -0.17
C LEU A 227 13.34 -1.06 0.36
N LEU A 228 12.14 -1.37 0.82
CA LEU A 228 11.19 -0.47 1.43
C LEU A 228 10.90 -0.92 2.87
N VAL A 229 10.81 0.03 3.81
CA VAL A 229 10.44 -0.27 5.18
C VAL A 229 9.59 0.87 5.77
N GLU A 230 8.45 0.52 6.35
CA GLU A 230 7.55 1.44 7.03
C GLU A 230 7.14 0.85 8.40
N PRO A 231 7.96 1.08 9.43
CA PRO A 231 7.68 0.59 10.77
C PRO A 231 6.56 1.39 11.44
N ASN A 232 5.85 0.76 12.38
CA ASN A 232 4.98 1.51 13.27
C ASN A 232 5.81 2.53 14.08
N ALA A 233 5.26 3.72 14.27
CA ALA A 233 5.87 4.80 15.07
C ALA A 233 5.71 4.59 16.59
N GLY A 234 5.44 3.37 17.01
CA GLY A 234 5.15 2.88 18.35
C GLY A 234 4.10 1.80 18.29
N MET A 235 3.98 1.01 19.37
CA MET A 235 2.88 0.05 19.51
C MET A 235 1.69 0.76 20.17
N PRO A 236 0.45 0.52 19.69
CA PRO A 236 -0.73 1.10 20.33
C PRO A 236 -0.79 0.67 21.80
N VAL A 237 -0.94 1.62 22.69
CA VAL A 237 -1.07 1.40 24.13
C VAL A 237 -2.45 1.82 24.59
N LEU A 238 -3.10 1.01 25.44
CA LEU A 238 -4.37 1.39 26.06
C LEU A 238 -4.06 2.28 27.28
N VAL A 239 -4.46 3.55 27.19
CA VAL A 239 -4.40 4.49 28.31
C VAL A 239 -5.82 4.97 28.58
N ASP A 240 -6.32 4.72 29.80
CA ASP A 240 -7.68 5.10 30.23
C ASP A 240 -8.79 4.65 29.26
N GLY A 241 -8.65 3.43 28.72
CA GLY A 241 -9.61 2.84 27.78
C GLY A 241 -9.58 3.42 26.35
N LYS A 242 -8.62 4.28 26.05
CA LYS A 242 -8.35 4.80 24.69
C LYS A 242 -7.03 4.26 24.17
N THR A 243 -7.02 3.93 22.90
CA THR A 243 -5.77 3.58 22.19
C THR A 243 -4.98 4.84 21.88
N VAL A 244 -3.73 4.91 22.36
CA VAL A 244 -2.75 5.98 22.08
C VAL A 244 -1.51 5.38 21.47
#